data_35cef89e0fd6e0268172eb4f0e124445
#
_entry.id   35cef89e0fd6e0268172eb4f0e124445
#
_cell.length_a   1.000
_cell.length_b   1.000
_cell.length_c   1.000
_cell.angle_alpha   90.00
_cell.angle_beta   90.00
_cell.angle_gamma   90.00
#
_symmetry.space_group_name_H-M   'P 1'
#
loop_
_entity.id
_entity.type
_entity.pdbx_description
1 polymer ?
#
loop_
_entity_poly.entity_id
_entity_poly.type
_entity_poly.pdbx_seq_one_letter_code
_entity_poly.pdbx_strand_id
1 'polypeptide(L)'
;MCSGQLGEPLRLAQLTHPSPLEALARTIITMSAPASSTNTSQAMPPSKEMLFTLDNPVFCCYLFWATVLVAKMLLMSLLTALQRFRYKIFPNEEDLFFKNLEVQFDDPHVERVRRAHRNDMENILPYFIMSLIYISTNPNADVACNLFRVASVARIVHTLVYAVYPVPQPSRIIAFATMLCITFYMAAVVALRTLSFI
;
A
#
# COMPACT_ATOMS: atom_id res chain seq x y z
N MET A 1 32.28 59.76 -38.94
CA MET A 1 33.25 59.07 -38.10
C MET A 1 32.72 59.10 -36.69
N CYS A 2 32.01 58.04 -36.23
CA CYS A 2 31.75 57.68 -34.83
C CYS A 2 30.96 56.39 -34.85
N SER A 3 31.63 55.34 -34.52
CA SER A 3 31.11 54.00 -34.38
C SER A 3 30.27 53.91 -33.09
N GLY A 4 29.00 53.55 -33.23
CA GLY A 4 28.11 53.23 -32.13
C GLY A 4 28.25 51.73 -31.76
N GLN A 5 28.58 51.49 -30.50
CA GLN A 5 28.50 50.13 -29.90
C GLN A 5 27.05 49.83 -29.55
N LEU A 6 26.55 48.73 -30.07
CA LEU A 6 25.27 48.14 -29.71
C LEU A 6 25.41 47.40 -28.38
N GLY A 7 24.66 47.84 -27.38
CA GLY A 7 24.58 47.18 -26.08
C GLY A 7 23.85 45.81 -26.15
N GLU A 8 24.44 44.84 -25.53
CA GLU A 8 23.81 43.54 -25.28
C GLU A 8 22.62 43.68 -24.31
N PRO A 9 21.49 42.98 -24.56
CA PRO A 9 20.40 42.93 -23.57
C PRO A 9 20.76 41.94 -22.45
N LEU A 10 20.82 42.44 -21.23
CA LEU A 10 20.85 41.70 -19.98
C LEU A 10 19.72 40.67 -19.95
N ARG A 11 20.06 39.39 -20.05
CA ARG A 11 19.13 38.28 -19.72
C ARG A 11 18.92 38.31 -18.20
N LEU A 12 17.80 38.82 -17.79
CA LEU A 12 17.23 38.57 -16.47
C LEU A 12 16.96 37.05 -16.34
N ALA A 13 17.86 36.32 -15.68
CA ALA A 13 17.60 34.99 -15.19
C ALA A 13 16.51 35.14 -14.10
N GLN A 14 15.27 34.92 -14.50
CA GLN A 14 14.17 34.73 -13.55
C GLN A 14 14.44 33.47 -12.74
N LEU A 15 14.88 33.64 -11.52
CA LEU A 15 14.86 32.62 -10.48
C LEU A 15 13.40 32.37 -10.14
N THR A 16 12.74 31.48 -10.92
CA THR A 16 11.44 31.00 -10.59
C THR A 16 11.59 30.05 -9.39
N HIS A 17 11.16 30.49 -8.23
CA HIS A 17 11.01 29.61 -7.08
C HIS A 17 10.11 28.45 -7.49
N PRO A 18 10.52 27.18 -7.24
CA PRO A 18 9.70 26.03 -7.59
C PRO A 18 8.37 26.10 -6.83
N SER A 19 7.29 25.75 -7.51
CA SER A 19 5.96 25.71 -6.90
C SER A 19 5.94 24.72 -5.71
N PRO A 20 5.05 24.91 -4.73
CA PRO A 20 4.93 23.97 -3.61
C PRO A 20 4.71 22.51 -4.07
N LEU A 21 4.02 22.31 -5.20
CA LEU A 21 3.82 20.99 -5.80
C LEU A 21 5.11 20.41 -6.38
N GLU A 22 5.94 21.22 -7.03
CA GLU A 22 7.24 20.77 -7.54
C GLU A 22 8.21 20.43 -6.40
N ALA A 23 8.20 21.20 -5.31
CA ALA A 23 9.00 20.92 -4.13
C ALA A 23 8.55 19.59 -3.49
N LEU A 24 7.25 19.36 -3.34
CA LEU A 24 6.69 18.12 -2.84
C LEU A 24 7.03 16.93 -3.75
N ALA A 25 6.88 17.09 -5.06
CA ALA A 25 7.24 16.08 -6.04
C ALA A 25 8.72 15.68 -5.97
N ARG A 26 9.62 16.67 -5.86
CA ARG A 26 11.06 16.43 -5.68
C ARG A 26 11.36 15.69 -4.38
N THR A 27 10.70 16.04 -3.29
CA THR A 27 10.86 15.36 -1.98
C THR A 27 10.41 13.90 -2.06
N ILE A 28 9.25 13.63 -2.67
CA ILE A 28 8.74 12.27 -2.86
C ILE A 28 9.71 11.44 -3.74
N ILE A 29 10.21 12.01 -4.83
CA ILE A 29 11.14 11.35 -5.73
C ILE A 29 12.47 11.06 -5.02
N THR A 30 13.01 11.98 -4.21
CA THR A 30 14.25 11.76 -3.45
C THR A 30 14.10 10.70 -2.36
N MET A 31 12.98 10.67 -1.66
CA MET A 31 12.70 9.63 -0.66
C MET A 31 12.54 8.23 -1.29
N SER A 32 12.11 8.15 -2.55
CA SER A 32 11.97 6.92 -3.31
C SER A 32 13.19 6.54 -4.16
N ALA A 33 14.25 7.38 -4.17
CA ALA A 33 15.46 7.09 -4.92
C ALA A 33 16.21 5.89 -4.35
N PRO A 34 16.85 5.06 -5.18
CA PRO A 34 17.70 3.97 -4.71
C PRO A 34 18.86 4.53 -3.89
N ALA A 35 19.20 3.85 -2.79
CA ALA A 35 20.35 4.23 -1.97
C ALA A 35 21.62 4.19 -2.80
N SER A 36 22.35 5.30 -2.89
CA SER A 36 23.68 5.34 -3.47
C SER A 36 24.62 4.64 -2.48
N SER A 37 24.85 3.34 -2.67
CA SER A 37 25.91 2.62 -1.97
C SER A 37 27.23 3.11 -2.51
N THR A 38 27.96 3.87 -1.70
CA THR A 38 29.37 4.18 -1.92
C THR A 38 30.22 2.92 -1.68
N ASN A 39 30.18 2.01 -2.62
CA ASN A 39 31.19 0.97 -2.76
C ASN A 39 31.47 0.80 -4.25
N THR A 40 32.67 1.20 -4.61
CA THR A 40 33.31 1.17 -5.93
C THR A 40 33.54 -0.27 -6.39
N SER A 41 32.50 -0.97 -6.76
CA SER A 41 32.52 -1.98 -7.80
C SER A 41 31.38 -1.62 -8.73
N GLN A 42 31.65 -1.46 -10.01
CA GLN A 42 30.67 -1.14 -11.04
C GLN A 42 29.63 -2.26 -11.11
N ALA A 43 28.64 -2.21 -10.20
CA ALA A 43 27.44 -3.01 -10.32
C ALA A 43 26.63 -2.40 -11.47
N MET A 44 26.52 -3.11 -12.57
CA MET A 44 25.57 -2.80 -13.64
C MET A 44 24.20 -2.55 -13.00
N PRO A 45 23.44 -1.51 -13.46
CA PRO A 45 22.08 -1.34 -13.00
C PRO A 45 21.32 -2.66 -13.23
N PRO A 46 20.53 -3.15 -12.25
CA PRO A 46 19.82 -4.40 -12.40
C PRO A 46 18.96 -4.32 -13.65
N SER A 47 19.14 -5.27 -14.56
CA SER A 47 18.29 -5.40 -15.74
C SER A 47 16.85 -5.52 -15.27
N LYS A 48 15.88 -5.03 -16.04
CA LYS A 48 14.43 -5.10 -15.68
C LYS A 48 14.00 -6.53 -15.33
N GLU A 49 14.69 -7.53 -15.85
CA GLU A 49 14.45 -8.96 -15.58
C GLU A 49 14.76 -9.36 -14.13
N MET A 50 15.59 -8.61 -13.39
CA MET A 50 15.97 -8.94 -12.02
C MET A 50 15.07 -8.27 -10.95
N LEU A 51 14.07 -7.47 -11.34
CA LEU A 51 13.23 -6.78 -10.36
C LEU A 51 12.25 -7.72 -9.63
N PHE A 52 11.79 -8.76 -10.31
CA PHE A 52 10.80 -9.73 -9.80
C PHE A 52 11.44 -11.10 -9.53
N THR A 53 12.66 -11.11 -9.01
CA THR A 53 13.40 -12.31 -8.62
C THR A 53 13.63 -12.35 -7.12
N LEU A 54 13.91 -13.54 -6.59
CA LEU A 54 14.21 -13.72 -5.17
C LEU A 54 15.53 -13.08 -4.74
N ASP A 55 16.36 -12.66 -5.70
CA ASP A 55 17.58 -11.90 -5.42
C ASP A 55 17.31 -10.42 -5.11
N ASN A 56 16.13 -9.93 -5.45
CA ASN A 56 15.72 -8.57 -5.14
C ASN A 56 15.13 -8.48 -3.73
N PRO A 57 15.79 -7.80 -2.78
CA PRO A 57 15.29 -7.69 -1.40
C PRO A 57 13.93 -7.02 -1.28
N VAL A 58 13.61 -6.07 -2.17
CA VAL A 58 12.31 -5.40 -2.20
C VAL A 58 11.21 -6.37 -2.57
N PHE A 59 11.45 -7.20 -3.60
CA PHE A 59 10.48 -8.20 -4.03
C PHE A 59 10.29 -9.29 -2.98
N CYS A 60 11.36 -9.78 -2.37
CA CYS A 60 11.27 -10.74 -1.25
C CYS A 60 10.46 -10.19 -0.08
N CYS A 61 10.69 -8.93 0.29
CA CYS A 61 9.97 -8.25 1.34
C CYS A 61 8.46 -8.15 1.01
N TYR A 62 8.14 -7.79 -0.24
CA TYR A 62 6.76 -7.79 -0.73
C TYR A 62 6.12 -9.18 -0.65
N LEU A 63 6.79 -10.22 -1.16
CA LEU A 63 6.27 -11.60 -1.15
C LEU A 63 5.95 -12.07 0.27
N PHE A 64 6.85 -11.81 1.23
CA PHE A 64 6.62 -12.16 2.63
C PHE A 64 5.35 -11.49 3.18
N TRP A 65 5.25 -10.16 3.07
CA TRP A 65 4.13 -9.42 3.63
C TRP A 65 2.81 -9.67 2.87
N ALA A 66 2.89 -9.88 1.56
CA ALA A 66 1.74 -10.28 0.77
C ALA A 66 1.21 -11.66 1.22
N THR A 67 2.09 -12.62 1.45
CA THR A 67 1.71 -13.94 1.98
C THR A 67 1.04 -13.83 3.34
N VAL A 68 1.57 -12.99 4.24
CA VAL A 68 0.95 -12.73 5.55
C VAL A 68 -0.46 -12.15 5.39
N LEU A 69 -0.66 -11.20 4.48
CA LEU A 69 -1.99 -10.62 4.22
C LEU A 69 -2.95 -11.61 3.56
N VAL A 70 -2.49 -12.44 2.64
CA VAL A 70 -3.32 -13.50 2.04
C VAL A 70 -3.76 -14.51 3.12
N ALA A 71 -2.83 -14.99 3.94
CA ALA A 71 -3.15 -15.87 5.05
C ALA A 71 -4.18 -15.23 6.01
N LYS A 72 -4.00 -13.95 6.32
CA LYS A 72 -4.95 -13.17 7.13
C LYS A 72 -6.33 -13.10 6.47
N MET A 73 -6.44 -12.87 5.16
CA MET A 73 -7.73 -12.86 4.44
C MET A 73 -8.43 -14.22 4.50
N LEU A 74 -7.68 -15.32 4.34
CA LEU A 74 -8.23 -16.68 4.49
C LEU A 74 -8.73 -16.93 5.92
N LEU A 75 -8.01 -16.46 6.93
CA LEU A 75 -8.43 -16.53 8.33
C LEU A 75 -9.74 -15.76 8.59
N MET A 76 -10.04 -14.70 7.85
CA MET A 76 -11.32 -13.97 7.99
C MET A 76 -12.52 -14.82 7.57
N SER A 77 -12.37 -15.69 6.57
CA SER A 77 -13.42 -16.64 6.18
C SER A 77 -13.68 -17.64 7.30
N LEU A 78 -12.61 -18.19 7.89
CA LEU A 78 -12.71 -19.10 9.04
C LEU A 78 -13.32 -18.40 10.25
N LEU A 79 -12.93 -17.16 10.52
CA LEU A 79 -13.50 -16.38 11.62
C LEU A 79 -15.02 -16.16 11.43
N THR A 80 -15.46 -15.91 10.19
CA THR A 80 -16.88 -15.80 9.87
C THR A 80 -17.62 -17.10 10.15
N ALA A 81 -17.06 -18.24 9.73
CA ALA A 81 -17.64 -19.55 10.01
C ALA A 81 -17.71 -19.82 11.53
N LEU A 82 -16.63 -19.54 12.27
CA LEU A 82 -16.60 -19.68 13.73
C LEU A 82 -17.69 -18.85 14.41
N GLN A 83 -17.92 -17.62 13.97
CA GLN A 83 -19.00 -16.80 14.54
C GLN A 83 -20.38 -17.41 14.24
N ARG A 84 -20.62 -17.92 13.05
CA ARG A 84 -21.87 -18.62 12.71
C ARG A 84 -22.12 -19.81 13.61
N PHE A 85 -21.13 -20.68 13.80
CA PHE A 85 -21.23 -21.82 14.72
C PHE A 85 -21.45 -21.40 16.18
N ARG A 86 -20.76 -20.33 16.61
CA ARG A 86 -20.88 -19.82 17.99
C ARG A 86 -22.28 -19.29 18.30
N TYR A 87 -22.87 -18.54 17.35
CA TYR A 87 -24.19 -17.96 17.51
C TYR A 87 -25.31 -18.85 16.96
N LYS A 88 -24.96 -20.00 16.34
CA LYS A 88 -25.90 -20.96 15.77
C LYS A 88 -26.76 -20.41 14.65
N ILE A 89 -26.23 -19.51 13.86
CA ILE A 89 -26.92 -18.74 12.83
C ILE A 89 -26.30 -18.99 11.48
N PHE A 90 -27.08 -19.41 10.52
CA PHE A 90 -26.67 -19.71 9.16
C PHE A 90 -27.49 -18.91 8.14
N PRO A 91 -26.97 -18.61 6.94
CA PRO A 91 -27.66 -17.83 5.94
C PRO A 91 -28.64 -18.64 5.11
N ASN A 92 -28.47 -19.97 5.02
CA ASN A 92 -29.26 -20.84 4.16
C ASN A 92 -29.88 -21.99 4.98
N GLU A 93 -31.06 -22.43 4.59
CA GLU A 93 -31.76 -23.54 5.22
C GLU A 93 -30.98 -24.86 5.04
N GLU A 94 -30.27 -25.01 3.91
CA GLU A 94 -29.46 -26.19 3.60
C GLU A 94 -28.25 -26.35 4.53
N ASP A 95 -27.82 -25.28 5.19
CA ASP A 95 -26.68 -25.29 6.12
C ASP A 95 -27.09 -25.69 7.54
N LEU A 96 -28.37 -26.00 7.79
CA LEU A 96 -28.89 -26.41 9.10
C LEU A 96 -28.68 -27.89 9.39
N PHE A 97 -27.49 -28.28 9.75
CA PHE A 97 -27.15 -29.67 10.08
C PHE A 97 -27.73 -30.18 11.41
N PHE A 98 -28.13 -29.26 12.31
CA PHE A 98 -28.67 -29.59 13.64
C PHE A 98 -29.97 -28.82 13.91
N LYS A 99 -30.87 -29.44 14.69
CA LYS A 99 -32.21 -28.90 15.03
C LYS A 99 -32.21 -27.58 15.82
N ASN A 100 -31.05 -27.19 16.36
CA ASN A 100 -30.89 -25.96 17.18
C ASN A 100 -30.20 -24.82 16.44
N LEU A 101 -30.14 -24.88 15.10
CA LEU A 101 -29.61 -23.83 14.24
C LEU A 101 -30.76 -23.02 13.65
N GLU A 102 -30.55 -21.74 13.45
CA GLU A 102 -31.52 -20.78 12.93
C GLU A 102 -31.03 -20.11 11.65
N VAL A 103 -31.97 -19.84 10.73
CA VAL A 103 -31.68 -19.04 9.54
C VAL A 103 -31.81 -17.56 9.91
N GLN A 104 -30.68 -16.83 9.85
CA GLN A 104 -30.66 -15.38 10.05
C GLN A 104 -29.57 -14.73 9.21
N PHE A 105 -29.89 -13.62 8.51
CA PHE A 105 -29.00 -12.96 7.57
C PHE A 105 -28.23 -11.79 8.17
N ASP A 106 -28.72 -11.17 9.22
CA ASP A 106 -28.32 -9.86 9.73
C ASP A 106 -27.82 -9.85 11.18
N ASP A 107 -27.37 -11.01 11.67
CA ASP A 107 -26.79 -11.08 13.01
C ASP A 107 -25.60 -10.12 13.15
N PRO A 108 -25.60 -9.22 14.17
CA PRO A 108 -24.62 -8.16 14.31
C PRO A 108 -23.17 -8.69 14.53
N HIS A 109 -22.99 -9.87 15.11
CA HIS A 109 -21.66 -10.45 15.34
C HIS A 109 -21.08 -11.04 14.08
N VAL A 110 -21.87 -11.79 13.32
CA VAL A 110 -21.50 -12.36 12.03
C VAL A 110 -21.25 -11.23 11.01
N GLU A 111 -22.18 -10.29 10.91
CA GLU A 111 -22.07 -9.18 9.96
C GLU A 111 -20.90 -8.24 10.26
N ARG A 112 -20.49 -8.10 11.51
CA ARG A 112 -19.26 -7.34 11.85
C ARG A 112 -18.03 -7.95 11.20
N VAL A 113 -17.85 -9.27 11.28
CA VAL A 113 -16.70 -9.96 10.67
C VAL A 113 -16.79 -9.90 9.15
N ARG A 114 -17.98 -10.06 8.58
CA ARG A 114 -18.20 -9.94 7.12
C ARG A 114 -17.86 -8.54 6.61
N ARG A 115 -18.26 -7.47 7.33
CA ARG A 115 -17.89 -6.08 6.99
C ARG A 115 -16.38 -5.87 7.08
N ALA A 116 -15.72 -6.42 8.11
CA ALA A 116 -14.26 -6.35 8.22
C ALA A 116 -13.58 -7.05 7.04
N HIS A 117 -14.05 -8.25 6.67
CA HIS A 117 -13.52 -9.01 5.53
C HIS A 117 -13.74 -8.28 4.21
N ARG A 118 -14.93 -7.72 3.97
CA ARG A 118 -15.20 -6.91 2.77
C ARG A 118 -14.26 -5.71 2.68
N ASN A 119 -14.08 -4.99 3.78
CA ASN A 119 -13.14 -3.88 3.85
C ASN A 119 -11.69 -4.31 3.58
N ASP A 120 -11.29 -5.52 3.98
CA ASP A 120 -10.00 -6.09 3.63
C ASP A 120 -9.85 -6.31 2.13
N MET A 121 -10.84 -6.91 1.48
CA MET A 121 -10.80 -7.13 0.03
C MET A 121 -10.73 -5.81 -0.73
N GLU A 122 -11.50 -4.80 -0.34
CA GLU A 122 -11.53 -3.48 -0.97
C GLU A 122 -10.20 -2.73 -0.87
N ASN A 123 -9.37 -3.00 0.13
CA ASN A 123 -8.12 -2.28 0.38
C ASN A 123 -6.86 -3.10 0.09
N ILE A 124 -6.84 -4.38 0.44
CA ILE A 124 -5.66 -5.23 0.26
C ILE A 124 -5.42 -5.57 -1.21
N LEU A 125 -6.49 -5.80 -2.01
CA LEU A 125 -6.32 -6.11 -3.43
C LEU A 125 -5.73 -4.94 -4.22
N PRO A 126 -6.23 -3.70 -4.12
CA PRO A 126 -5.57 -2.54 -4.73
C PRO A 126 -4.14 -2.32 -4.24
N TYR A 127 -3.89 -2.55 -2.93
CA TYR A 127 -2.56 -2.46 -2.36
C TYR A 127 -1.59 -3.48 -2.99
N PHE A 128 -1.99 -4.74 -3.21
CA PHE A 128 -1.13 -5.73 -3.87
C PHE A 128 -0.73 -5.29 -5.27
N ILE A 129 -1.69 -4.84 -6.05
CA ILE A 129 -1.45 -4.36 -7.42
C ILE A 129 -0.50 -3.15 -7.39
N MET A 130 -0.79 -2.18 -6.52
CA MET A 130 0.01 -0.95 -6.43
C MET A 130 1.43 -1.22 -5.95
N SER A 131 1.60 -2.16 -5.00
CA SER A 131 2.92 -2.57 -4.51
C SER A 131 3.76 -3.22 -5.61
N LEU A 132 3.18 -4.09 -6.45
CA LEU A 132 3.87 -4.68 -7.59
C LEU A 132 4.30 -3.61 -8.61
N ILE A 133 3.41 -2.67 -8.93
CA ILE A 133 3.74 -1.56 -9.82
C ILE A 133 4.83 -0.67 -9.19
N TYR A 134 4.78 -0.43 -7.89
CA TYR A 134 5.79 0.36 -7.18
C TYR A 134 7.18 -0.30 -7.22
N ILE A 135 7.28 -1.63 -7.11
CA ILE A 135 8.54 -2.37 -7.24
C ILE A 135 9.19 -2.12 -8.60
N SER A 136 8.40 -2.02 -9.68
CA SER A 136 8.93 -1.76 -11.02
C SER A 136 9.62 -0.40 -11.16
N THR A 137 9.41 0.52 -10.22
CA THR A 137 10.12 1.81 -10.17
C THR A 137 11.51 1.71 -9.53
N ASN A 138 11.95 0.53 -9.10
CA ASN A 138 13.21 0.29 -8.40
C ASN A 138 13.41 1.24 -7.20
N PRO A 139 12.52 1.16 -6.18
CA PRO A 139 12.58 2.04 -5.02
C PRO A 139 13.75 1.67 -4.09
N ASN A 140 14.08 2.59 -3.16
CA ASN A 140 14.99 2.27 -2.07
C ASN A 140 14.44 1.09 -1.24
N ALA A 141 15.29 0.07 -0.98
CA ALA A 141 14.89 -1.18 -0.33
C ALA A 141 14.36 -0.95 1.10
N ASP A 142 15.03 -0.11 1.89
CA ASP A 142 14.62 0.15 3.27
C ASP A 142 13.26 0.85 3.34
N VAL A 143 13.04 1.83 2.44
CA VAL A 143 11.77 2.55 2.35
C VAL A 143 10.66 1.60 1.94
N ALA A 144 10.86 0.82 0.87
CA ALA A 144 9.85 -0.11 0.35
C ALA A 144 9.48 -1.19 1.38
N CYS A 145 10.48 -1.82 2.00
CA CYS A 145 10.25 -2.85 3.02
C CYS A 145 9.50 -2.30 4.24
N ASN A 146 9.82 -1.08 4.68
CA ASN A 146 9.11 -0.46 5.78
C ASN A 146 7.65 -0.11 5.41
N LEU A 147 7.39 0.37 4.20
CA LEU A 147 6.03 0.62 3.71
C LEU A 147 5.21 -0.68 3.71
N PHE A 148 5.77 -1.79 3.19
CA PHE A 148 5.08 -3.08 3.17
C PHE A 148 4.81 -3.62 4.57
N ARG A 149 5.77 -3.50 5.47
CA ARG A 149 5.64 -3.89 6.87
C ARG A 149 4.55 -3.10 7.58
N VAL A 150 4.61 -1.78 7.52
CA VAL A 150 3.67 -0.88 8.22
C VAL A 150 2.25 -1.06 7.70
N ALA A 151 2.06 -1.14 6.37
CA ALA A 151 0.76 -1.39 5.77
C ALA A 151 0.16 -2.71 6.24
N SER A 152 0.95 -3.79 6.23
CA SER A 152 0.49 -5.12 6.63
C SER A 152 0.15 -5.20 8.11
N VAL A 153 0.99 -4.65 8.98
CA VAL A 153 0.73 -4.58 10.42
C VAL A 153 -0.53 -3.76 10.70
N ALA A 154 -0.71 -2.61 10.03
CA ALA A 154 -1.91 -1.79 10.16
C ALA A 154 -3.19 -2.58 9.81
N ARG A 155 -3.17 -3.43 8.77
CA ARG A 155 -4.33 -4.28 8.41
C ARG A 155 -4.59 -5.41 9.40
N ILE A 156 -3.56 -5.97 10.00
CA ILE A 156 -3.72 -6.93 11.10
C ILE A 156 -4.37 -6.24 12.31
N VAL A 157 -3.84 -5.09 12.71
CA VAL A 157 -4.39 -4.28 13.82
C VAL A 157 -5.84 -3.88 13.52
N HIS A 158 -6.15 -3.45 12.27
CA HIS A 158 -7.52 -3.13 11.87
C HIS A 158 -8.49 -4.29 12.13
N THR A 159 -8.10 -5.52 11.76
CA THR A 159 -8.93 -6.70 12.02
C THR A 159 -9.13 -6.97 13.52
N LEU A 160 -8.05 -6.85 14.30
CA LEU A 160 -8.10 -7.05 15.75
C LEU A 160 -9.08 -6.08 16.41
N VAL A 161 -8.97 -4.78 16.10
CA VAL A 161 -9.81 -3.73 16.72
C VAL A 161 -11.22 -3.64 16.12
N TYR A 162 -11.46 -4.25 14.96
CA TYR A 162 -12.77 -4.22 14.32
C TYR A 162 -13.59 -5.50 14.56
N ALA A 163 -12.98 -6.67 14.34
CA ALA A 163 -13.68 -7.95 14.31
C ALA A 163 -13.48 -8.80 15.58
N VAL A 164 -12.27 -8.80 16.14
CA VAL A 164 -11.92 -9.67 17.28
C VAL A 164 -12.24 -8.99 18.62
N TYR A 165 -11.68 -7.80 18.83
CA TYR A 165 -11.90 -6.99 20.03
C TYR A 165 -12.44 -5.62 19.61
N PRO A 166 -13.77 -5.45 19.49
CA PRO A 166 -14.36 -4.20 19.02
C PRO A 166 -13.95 -3.00 19.89
N VAL A 167 -13.02 -2.19 19.39
CA VAL A 167 -12.56 -0.98 20.06
C VAL A 167 -13.29 0.24 19.46
N PRO A 168 -13.70 1.23 20.27
CA PRO A 168 -14.27 2.48 19.77
C PRO A 168 -13.33 3.25 18.85
N GLN A 169 -13.89 4.16 18.04
CA GLN A 169 -13.09 5.12 17.29
C GLN A 169 -12.20 5.95 18.25
N PRO A 170 -10.98 6.39 17.81
CA PRO A 170 -10.49 6.47 16.43
C PRO A 170 -9.63 5.27 15.94
N SER A 171 -9.43 4.22 16.76
CA SER A 171 -8.49 3.12 16.47
C SER A 171 -8.67 2.48 15.08
N ARG A 172 -9.93 2.23 14.69
CA ARG A 172 -10.25 1.65 13.38
C ARG A 172 -9.94 2.58 12.22
N ILE A 173 -10.20 3.88 12.37
CA ILE A 173 -9.90 4.88 11.33
C ILE A 173 -8.39 4.99 11.14
N ILE A 174 -7.61 5.04 12.22
CA ILE A 174 -6.15 5.15 12.14
C ILE A 174 -5.57 3.93 11.43
N ALA A 175 -5.96 2.73 11.84
CA ALA A 175 -5.47 1.50 11.22
C ALA A 175 -5.86 1.38 9.73
N PHE A 176 -7.08 1.80 9.36
CA PHE A 176 -7.54 1.87 7.97
C PHE A 176 -6.74 2.90 7.17
N ALA A 177 -6.65 4.14 7.67
CA ALA A 177 -6.01 5.24 6.97
C ALA A 177 -4.52 5.01 6.73
N THR A 178 -3.83 4.30 7.64
CA THR A 178 -2.40 4.00 7.48
C THR A 178 -2.12 3.25 6.17
N MET A 179 -2.82 2.15 5.89
CA MET A 179 -2.61 1.42 4.64
C MET A 179 -3.05 2.24 3.43
N LEU A 180 -4.17 2.95 3.54
CA LEU A 180 -4.68 3.78 2.45
C LEU A 180 -3.67 4.87 2.06
N CYS A 181 -3.11 5.58 3.03
CA CYS A 181 -2.08 6.61 2.80
C CYS A 181 -0.82 6.02 2.16
N ILE A 182 -0.37 4.83 2.60
CA ILE A 182 0.77 4.13 2.00
C ILE A 182 0.48 3.78 0.53
N THR A 183 -0.71 3.28 0.24
CA THR A 183 -1.11 2.93 -1.13
C THR A 183 -1.15 4.17 -2.03
N PHE A 184 -1.70 5.29 -1.55
CA PHE A 184 -1.67 6.56 -2.27
C PHE A 184 -0.26 7.12 -2.45
N TYR A 185 0.61 7.00 -1.44
CA TYR A 185 2.00 7.37 -1.57
C TYR A 185 2.69 6.61 -2.69
N MET A 186 2.56 5.26 -2.73
CA MET A 186 3.12 4.44 -3.81
C MET A 186 2.55 4.84 -5.17
N ALA A 187 1.24 5.08 -5.26
CA ALA A 187 0.58 5.52 -6.49
C ALA A 187 1.13 6.89 -6.97
N ALA A 188 1.31 7.84 -6.06
CA ALA A 188 1.87 9.15 -6.38
C ALA A 188 3.32 9.04 -6.89
N VAL A 189 4.16 8.21 -6.26
CA VAL A 189 5.55 7.97 -6.71
C VAL A 189 5.56 7.39 -8.11
N VAL A 190 4.72 6.38 -8.39
CA VAL A 190 4.63 5.76 -9.72
C VAL A 190 4.17 6.79 -10.74
N ALA A 191 3.09 7.52 -10.46
CA ALA A 191 2.55 8.54 -11.37
C ALA A 191 3.58 9.62 -11.71
N LEU A 192 4.29 10.15 -10.70
CA LEU A 192 5.32 11.17 -10.92
C LEU A 192 6.51 10.64 -11.73
N ARG A 193 6.91 9.37 -11.55
CA ARG A 193 8.00 8.76 -12.32
C ARG A 193 7.61 8.41 -13.76
N THR A 194 6.34 8.14 -14.01
CA THR A 194 5.86 7.80 -15.36
C THR A 194 5.39 9.02 -16.15
N LEU A 195 5.12 10.14 -15.48
CA LEU A 195 4.63 11.37 -16.13
C LEU A 195 5.59 11.91 -17.22
N SER A 196 6.89 11.69 -17.05
CA SER A 196 7.90 12.14 -18.04
C SER A 196 7.90 11.33 -19.34
N PHE A 197 7.14 10.23 -19.40
CA PHE A 197 7.02 9.38 -20.59
C PHE A 197 5.73 9.62 -21.38
N ILE A 198 4.84 10.51 -20.89
CA ILE A 198 3.58 10.89 -21.52
C ILE A 198 3.72 12.26 -22.16
#